data_a52fbd3074ca8fd846c9d8952426237e
#
_entry.id   a52fbd3074ca8fd846c9d8952426237e
#
_cell.length_a   1.000
_cell.length_b   1.000
_cell.length_c   1.000
_cell.angle_alpha   90.00
_cell.angle_beta   90.00
_cell.angle_gamma   90.00
#
_symmetry.space_group_name_H-M   'P 1'
#
loop_
_entity.id
_entity.type
_entity.pdbx_description
1 polymer ?
#
loop_
_entity_poly.entity_id
_entity_poly.type
_entity_poly.pdbx_seq_one_letter_code
_entity_poly.pdbx_strand_id
1 'polypeptide(L)'
;MRSLLFALAMILPAAPLGMGGMAVAQEDGFQTYLQTLGAKARAAGVREETIASVLPTLTYSARVVELDRGQPGGTATNAPSAIPNFAPYRAAHVDGDRITRGRAAYASLRPLLSRVEAQTGVPEAIMVSIFGNETNYGGYTGDFDLARALATLAYDGRRRALFEDEFVAVLKLMDRGVSRDTLKGSWAGATGYPQFLPSMVLRLGADGDGDGRVDIWRSRADALASIANYFVAAGWRPGERWGVAVRVPGDLDRSAIRDRTTSPRCPRVHDRHSKWLTMREWRALGVTPQGRTMPDSTLASLIEPDGPNATAYLLTGNYRVILDYNCSNFYALSVGLLADAVES
;
A
#
# COMPACT_ATOMS: atom_id res chain seq x y z
N MET A 1 21.34 -13.94 80.45
CA MET A 1 20.11 -14.68 80.18
C MET A 1 19.04 -13.71 79.66
N ARG A 2 18.85 -13.55 78.40
CA ARG A 2 17.72 -12.87 77.76
C ARG A 2 17.46 -13.53 76.43
N SER A 3 16.38 -14.33 76.34
CA SER A 3 15.90 -15.00 75.18
C SER A 3 15.29 -14.00 74.20
N LEU A 4 15.76 -13.98 72.94
CA LEU A 4 15.12 -13.28 71.83
C LEU A 4 14.35 -14.29 71.02
N LEU A 5 13.02 -14.16 71.01
CA LEU A 5 12.10 -14.84 70.13
C LEU A 5 12.11 -14.12 68.77
N PHE A 6 12.54 -14.82 67.71
CA PHE A 6 12.36 -14.36 66.33
C PHE A 6 10.97 -14.78 65.86
N ALA A 7 10.13 -13.79 65.57
CA ALA A 7 8.86 -14.01 64.88
C ALA A 7 9.14 -14.11 63.36
N LEU A 8 8.84 -15.27 62.76
CA LEU A 8 8.94 -15.52 61.33
C LEU A 8 7.67 -14.98 60.65
N ALA A 9 7.75 -13.84 59.99
CA ALA A 9 6.66 -13.33 59.19
C ALA A 9 6.62 -14.08 57.85
N MET A 10 5.60 -14.88 57.60
CA MET A 10 5.30 -15.47 56.29
C MET A 10 4.83 -14.36 55.36
N ILE A 11 5.66 -14.03 54.35
CA ILE A 11 5.24 -13.22 53.21
C ILE A 11 4.57 -14.16 52.21
N LEU A 12 3.24 -14.08 52.11
CA LEU A 12 2.48 -14.73 51.03
C LEU A 12 2.75 -13.98 49.74
N PRO A 13 3.09 -14.66 48.63
CA PRO A 13 3.21 -13.98 47.33
C PRO A 13 1.84 -13.51 46.87
N ALA A 14 1.68 -12.20 46.66
CA ALA A 14 0.52 -11.63 46.00
C ALA A 14 0.53 -12.11 44.52
N ALA A 15 -0.48 -12.89 44.12
CA ALA A 15 -0.69 -13.30 42.75
C ALA A 15 -0.98 -12.04 41.87
N PRO A 16 -0.50 -11.98 40.62
CA PRO A 16 -0.79 -10.87 39.72
C PRO A 16 -2.22 -10.98 39.21
N LEU A 17 -3.15 -10.32 39.87
CA LEU A 17 -4.60 -10.26 39.52
C LEU A 17 -4.92 -9.21 38.44
N GLY A 18 -3.95 -8.74 37.66
CA GLY A 18 -4.15 -7.62 36.74
C GLY A 18 -4.36 -7.93 35.26
N MET A 19 -3.72 -8.98 34.71
CA MET A 19 -3.70 -9.20 33.25
C MET A 19 -4.93 -9.92 32.70
N GLY A 20 -5.50 -10.84 33.43
CA GLY A 20 -6.70 -11.58 32.98
C GLY A 20 -7.96 -10.71 32.92
N GLY A 21 -8.15 -9.82 33.86
CA GLY A 21 -9.34 -8.95 33.90
C GLY A 21 -9.39 -7.91 32.78
N MET A 22 -8.25 -7.35 32.37
CA MET A 22 -8.22 -6.38 31.27
C MET A 22 -8.47 -7.06 29.90
N ALA A 23 -7.97 -8.28 29.69
CA ALA A 23 -8.21 -9.01 28.45
C ALA A 23 -9.68 -9.40 28.30
N VAL A 24 -10.35 -9.81 29.37
CA VAL A 24 -11.80 -10.12 29.37
C VAL A 24 -12.63 -8.86 29.08
N ALA A 25 -12.38 -7.76 29.77
CA ALA A 25 -13.07 -6.51 29.55
C ALA A 25 -12.89 -5.95 28.11
N GLN A 26 -11.72 -6.19 27.50
CA GLN A 26 -11.44 -5.80 26.12
C GLN A 26 -12.23 -6.65 25.13
N GLU A 27 -12.31 -7.97 25.35
CA GLU A 27 -13.12 -8.86 24.53
C GLU A 27 -14.61 -8.54 24.65
N ASP A 28 -15.14 -8.30 25.84
CA ASP A 28 -16.55 -7.92 26.05
C ASP A 28 -16.90 -6.59 25.36
N GLY A 29 -15.99 -5.61 25.44
CA GLY A 29 -16.13 -4.35 24.73
C GLY A 29 -16.11 -4.53 23.21
N PHE A 30 -15.26 -5.41 22.71
CA PHE A 30 -15.19 -5.76 21.31
C PHE A 30 -16.48 -6.43 20.83
N GLN A 31 -16.99 -7.42 21.58
CA GLN A 31 -18.27 -8.10 21.26
C GLN A 31 -19.45 -7.12 21.22
N THR A 32 -19.48 -6.17 22.16
CA THR A 32 -20.49 -5.10 22.14
C THR A 32 -20.36 -4.22 20.91
N TYR A 33 -19.13 -3.88 20.51
CA TYR A 33 -18.86 -3.07 19.32
C TYR A 33 -19.22 -3.78 18.01
N LEU A 34 -19.14 -5.11 17.95
CA LEU A 34 -19.57 -5.89 16.79
C LEU A 34 -21.05 -5.67 16.46
N GLN A 35 -21.91 -5.38 17.45
CA GLN A 35 -23.31 -5.03 17.22
C GLN A 35 -23.44 -3.73 16.42
N THR A 36 -22.59 -2.74 16.70
CA THR A 36 -22.51 -1.49 15.93
C THR A 36 -22.06 -1.75 14.49
N LEU A 37 -21.05 -2.58 14.30
CA LEU A 37 -20.58 -2.98 12.96
C LEU A 37 -21.68 -3.74 12.20
N GLY A 38 -22.42 -4.63 12.87
CA GLY A 38 -23.54 -5.34 12.28
C GLY A 38 -24.66 -4.39 11.83
N ALA A 39 -25.00 -3.39 12.66
CA ALA A 39 -25.98 -2.36 12.30
C ALA A 39 -25.51 -1.54 11.07
N LYS A 40 -24.25 -1.16 11.03
CA LYS A 40 -23.65 -0.45 9.88
C LYS A 40 -23.66 -1.31 8.62
N ALA A 41 -23.30 -2.60 8.72
CA ALA A 41 -23.35 -3.53 7.60
C ALA A 41 -24.75 -3.70 7.03
N ARG A 42 -25.75 -3.84 7.90
CA ARG A 42 -27.18 -3.93 7.56
C ARG A 42 -27.66 -2.67 6.84
N ALA A 43 -27.33 -1.52 7.38
CA ALA A 43 -27.64 -0.22 6.76
C ALA A 43 -26.97 -0.04 5.40
N ALA A 44 -25.80 -0.68 5.16
CA ALA A 44 -25.09 -0.68 3.89
C ALA A 44 -25.58 -1.77 2.91
N GLY A 45 -26.62 -2.55 3.26
CA GLY A 45 -27.24 -3.56 2.40
C GLY A 45 -26.54 -4.92 2.38
N VAL A 46 -25.75 -5.25 3.39
CA VAL A 46 -25.17 -6.60 3.56
C VAL A 46 -26.30 -7.55 4.00
N ARG A 47 -26.31 -8.77 3.44
CA ARG A 47 -27.31 -9.79 3.77
C ARG A 47 -27.21 -10.22 5.23
N GLU A 48 -28.36 -10.46 5.86
CA GLU A 48 -28.42 -10.86 7.26
C GLU A 48 -27.74 -12.21 7.51
N GLU A 49 -27.84 -13.14 6.56
CA GLU A 49 -27.14 -14.44 6.65
C GLU A 49 -25.62 -14.27 6.76
N THR A 50 -25.06 -13.33 5.99
CA THR A 50 -23.62 -13.03 6.03
C THR A 50 -23.25 -12.40 7.38
N ILE A 51 -24.03 -11.42 7.86
CA ILE A 51 -23.81 -10.80 9.16
C ILE A 51 -23.88 -11.84 10.29
N ALA A 52 -24.92 -12.65 10.31
CA ALA A 52 -25.16 -13.66 11.34
C ALA A 52 -24.11 -14.78 11.33
N SER A 53 -23.56 -15.12 10.17
CA SER A 53 -22.52 -16.14 10.06
C SER A 53 -21.12 -15.65 10.45
N VAL A 54 -20.85 -14.36 10.31
CA VAL A 54 -19.50 -13.80 10.52
C VAL A 54 -19.33 -13.22 11.93
N LEU A 55 -20.20 -12.31 12.37
CA LEU A 55 -20.00 -11.55 13.60
C LEU A 55 -19.74 -12.43 14.85
N PRO A 56 -20.52 -13.50 15.11
CA PRO A 56 -20.32 -14.31 16.31
C PRO A 56 -18.97 -15.07 16.35
N THR A 57 -18.30 -15.16 15.22
CA THR A 57 -17.01 -15.88 15.10
C THR A 57 -15.80 -14.95 15.26
N LEU A 58 -16.01 -13.65 15.35
CA LEU A 58 -14.93 -12.68 15.46
C LEU A 58 -14.45 -12.55 16.90
N THR A 59 -13.14 -12.53 17.08
CA THR A 59 -12.46 -12.28 18.36
C THR A 59 -11.48 -11.12 18.20
N TYR A 60 -11.25 -10.37 19.26
CA TYR A 60 -10.25 -9.31 19.26
C TYR A 60 -8.86 -9.84 18.95
N SER A 61 -8.03 -9.06 18.24
CA SER A 61 -6.66 -9.40 17.89
C SER A 61 -5.68 -8.36 18.41
N ALA A 62 -5.09 -8.60 19.58
CA ALA A 62 -4.03 -7.74 20.13
C ALA A 62 -2.85 -7.58 19.16
N ARG A 63 -2.51 -8.66 18.42
CA ARG A 63 -1.43 -8.63 17.43
C ARG A 63 -1.65 -7.63 16.30
N VAL A 64 -2.89 -7.49 15.82
CA VAL A 64 -3.24 -6.52 14.78
C VAL A 64 -3.05 -5.09 15.28
N VAL A 65 -3.47 -4.80 16.51
CA VAL A 65 -3.29 -3.48 17.13
C VAL A 65 -1.82 -3.17 17.39
N GLU A 66 -1.04 -4.15 17.84
CA GLU A 66 0.40 -3.99 18.01
C GLU A 66 1.09 -3.59 16.70
N LEU A 67 0.76 -4.27 15.59
CA LEU A 67 1.29 -3.97 14.26
C LEU A 67 0.87 -2.58 13.77
N ASP A 68 -0.40 -2.17 14.02
CA ASP A 68 -0.88 -0.85 13.66
C ASP A 68 -0.15 0.27 14.44
N ARG A 69 0.07 0.08 15.73
CA ARG A 69 0.77 1.05 16.58
C ARG A 69 2.28 1.10 16.32
N GLY A 70 2.86 0.02 15.83
CA GLY A 70 4.26 -0.06 15.42
C GLY A 70 4.58 0.66 14.11
N GLN A 71 3.58 1.16 13.37
CA GLN A 71 3.84 1.91 12.13
C GLN A 71 4.47 3.29 12.40
N PRO A 72 5.42 3.74 11.54
CA PRO A 72 5.95 5.09 11.59
C PRO A 72 4.80 6.12 11.45
N GLY A 73 4.64 6.99 12.45
CA GLY A 73 3.56 8.00 12.51
C GLY A 73 2.45 7.70 13.52
N GLY A 74 2.44 6.52 14.19
CA GLY A 74 1.72 6.31 15.44
C GLY A 74 2.52 6.94 16.59
N THR A 75 1.94 7.88 17.32
CA THR A 75 2.36 8.52 18.62
C THR A 75 3.87 8.59 18.97
N ALA A 76 4.78 8.23 18.09
CA ALA A 76 6.21 8.34 18.32
C ALA A 76 6.62 9.81 18.16
N THR A 77 7.20 10.32 19.23
CA THR A 77 7.80 11.63 19.44
C THR A 77 8.42 12.23 18.18
N ASN A 78 7.99 13.46 17.92
CA ASN A 78 8.33 14.35 16.83
C ASN A 78 9.82 14.73 16.75
N ALA A 79 10.70 13.86 16.37
CA ALA A 79 11.91 14.28 15.69
C ALA A 79 11.70 14.08 14.19
N PRO A 80 11.97 15.09 13.33
CA PRO A 80 12.08 14.83 11.90
C PRO A 80 13.27 13.90 11.71
N SER A 81 13.01 12.59 11.67
CA SER A 81 14.05 11.64 11.28
C SER A 81 14.52 12.05 9.90
N ALA A 82 15.83 12.19 9.72
CA ALA A 82 16.41 12.44 8.41
C ALA A 82 15.83 11.41 7.43
N ILE A 83 15.32 11.89 6.29
CA ILE A 83 14.76 11.00 5.28
C ILE A 83 15.90 10.09 4.82
N PRO A 84 15.76 8.76 4.90
CA PRO A 84 16.81 7.85 4.48
C PRO A 84 17.11 8.01 2.99
N ASN A 85 18.28 7.59 2.55
CA ASN A 85 18.62 7.52 1.14
C ASN A 85 17.80 6.44 0.44
N PHE A 86 17.51 6.65 -0.84
CA PHE A 86 16.77 5.70 -1.70
C PHE A 86 17.61 4.49 -2.09
N ALA A 87 18.94 4.64 -2.23
CA ALA A 87 19.82 3.60 -2.74
C ALA A 87 19.67 2.23 -2.04
N PRO A 88 19.60 2.11 -0.70
CA PRO A 88 19.33 0.84 -0.04
C PRO A 88 17.96 0.25 -0.35
N TYR A 89 16.93 1.09 -0.44
CA TYR A 89 15.59 0.67 -0.81
C TYR A 89 15.56 0.15 -2.25
N ARG A 90 16.18 0.87 -3.19
CA ARG A 90 16.34 0.45 -4.58
C ARG A 90 17.03 -0.91 -4.67
N ALA A 91 18.13 -1.11 -3.96
CA ALA A 91 18.86 -2.37 -3.96
C ALA A 91 18.02 -3.57 -3.50
N ALA A 92 17.06 -3.35 -2.60
CA ALA A 92 16.18 -4.39 -2.09
C ALA A 92 14.91 -4.62 -2.94
N HIS A 93 14.51 -3.66 -3.77
CA HIS A 93 13.23 -3.70 -4.52
C HIS A 93 13.41 -3.73 -6.04
N VAL A 94 14.62 -3.48 -6.55
CA VAL A 94 14.97 -3.53 -7.97
C VAL A 94 16.27 -4.36 -8.13
N ASP A 95 16.32 -5.49 -7.45
CA ASP A 95 17.43 -6.43 -7.49
C ASP A 95 17.36 -7.39 -8.69
N GLY A 96 18.45 -8.08 -8.98
CA GLY A 96 18.56 -8.98 -10.13
C GLY A 96 17.59 -10.15 -10.09
N ASP A 97 17.27 -10.68 -8.90
CA ASP A 97 16.32 -11.78 -8.73
C ASP A 97 14.88 -11.31 -9.02
N ARG A 98 14.49 -10.14 -8.50
CA ARG A 98 13.18 -9.54 -8.78
C ARG A 98 13.02 -9.21 -10.26
N ILE A 99 14.04 -8.66 -10.91
CA ILE A 99 14.05 -8.38 -12.36
C ILE A 99 13.89 -9.68 -13.15
N THR A 100 14.63 -10.74 -12.82
CA THR A 100 14.54 -12.04 -13.50
C THR A 100 13.15 -12.64 -13.40
N ARG A 101 12.56 -12.64 -12.21
CA ARG A 101 11.17 -13.10 -12.00
C ARG A 101 10.17 -12.21 -12.72
N GLY A 102 10.40 -10.90 -12.75
CA GLY A 102 9.58 -9.95 -13.48
C GLY A 102 9.57 -10.23 -14.98
N ARG A 103 10.73 -10.46 -15.58
CA ARG A 103 10.85 -10.85 -16.99
C ARG A 103 10.14 -12.18 -17.29
N ALA A 104 10.27 -13.16 -16.40
CA ALA A 104 9.56 -14.43 -16.53
C ALA A 104 8.03 -14.24 -16.45
N ALA A 105 7.54 -13.45 -15.50
CA ALA A 105 6.12 -13.10 -15.39
C ALA A 105 5.63 -12.32 -16.61
N TYR A 106 6.40 -11.34 -17.08
CA TYR A 106 6.12 -10.56 -18.27
C TYR A 106 5.98 -11.45 -19.51
N ALA A 107 6.95 -12.33 -19.75
CA ALA A 107 6.92 -13.25 -20.89
C ALA A 107 5.72 -14.23 -20.84
N SER A 108 5.47 -14.82 -19.66
CA SER A 108 4.39 -15.82 -19.48
C SER A 108 2.99 -15.23 -19.58
N LEU A 109 2.82 -13.95 -19.24
CA LEU A 109 1.52 -13.27 -19.22
C LEU A 109 1.32 -12.35 -20.43
N ARG A 110 2.25 -12.32 -21.38
CA ARG A 110 2.28 -11.40 -22.52
C ARG A 110 0.95 -11.28 -23.28
N PRO A 111 0.25 -12.37 -23.65
CA PRO A 111 -1.00 -12.26 -24.40
C PRO A 111 -2.11 -11.54 -23.61
N LEU A 112 -2.15 -11.73 -22.29
CA LEU A 112 -3.05 -11.02 -21.38
C LEU A 112 -2.65 -9.56 -21.26
N LEU A 113 -1.38 -9.29 -20.94
CA LEU A 113 -0.85 -7.95 -20.72
C LEU A 113 -1.09 -7.04 -21.92
N SER A 114 -0.80 -7.53 -23.15
CA SER A 114 -1.03 -6.77 -24.39
C SER A 114 -2.50 -6.43 -24.62
N ARG A 115 -3.41 -7.36 -24.26
CA ARG A 115 -4.85 -7.08 -24.35
C ARG A 115 -5.27 -6.00 -23.35
N VAL A 116 -4.81 -6.07 -22.10
CA VAL A 116 -5.13 -5.09 -21.07
C VAL A 116 -4.52 -3.72 -21.39
N GLU A 117 -3.28 -3.67 -21.86
CA GLU A 117 -2.65 -2.42 -22.31
C GLU A 117 -3.41 -1.79 -23.47
N ALA A 118 -3.81 -2.58 -24.47
CA ALA A 118 -4.60 -2.07 -25.60
C ALA A 118 -5.95 -1.47 -25.16
N GLN A 119 -6.56 -1.98 -24.10
CA GLN A 119 -7.82 -1.50 -23.56
C GLN A 119 -7.69 -0.27 -22.66
N THR A 120 -6.59 -0.20 -21.91
CA THR A 120 -6.43 0.77 -20.80
C THR A 120 -5.36 1.81 -21.07
N GLY A 121 -4.43 1.56 -21.97
CA GLY A 121 -3.24 2.37 -22.19
C GLY A 121 -2.22 2.31 -21.05
N VAL A 122 -2.39 1.42 -20.06
CA VAL A 122 -1.43 1.19 -18.99
C VAL A 122 -0.37 0.19 -19.47
N PRO A 123 0.93 0.55 -19.48
CA PRO A 123 1.97 -0.32 -20.02
C PRO A 123 2.07 -1.66 -19.30
N GLU A 124 2.27 -2.72 -20.06
CA GLU A 124 2.47 -4.09 -19.57
C GLU A 124 3.50 -4.14 -18.42
N ALA A 125 4.64 -3.48 -18.59
CA ALA A 125 5.72 -3.48 -17.63
C ALA A 125 5.34 -2.79 -16.29
N ILE A 126 4.48 -1.77 -16.32
CA ILE A 126 3.97 -1.11 -15.10
C ILE A 126 3.07 -2.09 -14.32
N MET A 127 2.15 -2.79 -14.98
CA MET A 127 1.29 -3.79 -14.33
C MET A 127 2.12 -4.90 -13.67
N VAL A 128 3.10 -5.43 -14.37
CA VAL A 128 4.01 -6.47 -13.86
C VAL A 128 4.86 -5.94 -12.69
N SER A 129 5.30 -4.69 -12.77
CA SER A 129 6.09 -4.07 -11.69
C SER A 129 5.28 -3.87 -10.41
N ILE A 130 4.03 -3.44 -10.49
CA ILE A 130 3.12 -3.39 -9.33
C ILE A 130 2.96 -4.80 -8.74
N PHE A 131 2.62 -5.80 -9.55
CA PHE A 131 2.49 -7.19 -9.12
C PHE A 131 3.75 -7.71 -8.41
N GLY A 132 4.92 -7.34 -8.92
CA GLY A 132 6.22 -7.65 -8.30
C GLY A 132 6.45 -6.94 -6.97
N ASN A 133 6.15 -5.65 -6.88
CA ASN A 133 6.35 -4.87 -5.66
C ASN A 133 5.37 -5.25 -4.56
N GLU A 134 4.10 -5.54 -4.88
CA GLU A 134 3.07 -5.85 -3.89
C GLU A 134 3.22 -7.25 -3.29
N THR A 135 3.38 -8.26 -4.13
CA THR A 135 3.30 -9.66 -3.67
C THR A 135 4.45 -10.54 -4.14
N ASN A 136 5.53 -9.91 -4.67
CA ASN A 136 6.62 -10.67 -5.24
C ASN A 136 6.15 -11.68 -6.30
N TYR A 137 5.34 -11.18 -7.24
CA TYR A 137 4.70 -11.96 -8.33
C TYR A 137 3.77 -13.07 -7.81
N GLY A 138 3.06 -12.80 -6.73
CA GLY A 138 2.12 -13.71 -6.10
C GLY A 138 2.73 -14.65 -5.08
N GLY A 139 3.97 -14.41 -4.67
CA GLY A 139 4.67 -15.25 -3.70
C GLY A 139 4.14 -15.12 -2.27
N TYR A 140 3.58 -13.98 -1.90
CA TYR A 140 2.99 -13.75 -0.57
C TYR A 140 1.93 -12.65 -0.62
N THR A 141 0.71 -12.95 -0.11
CA THR A 141 -0.44 -12.04 -0.12
C THR A 141 -0.94 -11.64 1.27
N GLY A 142 -0.32 -12.19 2.32
CA GLY A 142 -0.76 -12.06 3.71
C GLY A 142 -1.70 -13.18 4.14
N ASP A 143 -1.79 -13.39 5.46
CA ASP A 143 -2.50 -14.51 6.07
C ASP A 143 -3.51 -14.09 7.16
N PHE A 144 -3.63 -12.78 7.44
CA PHE A 144 -4.62 -12.28 8.39
C PHE A 144 -6.03 -12.45 7.84
N ASP A 145 -6.95 -12.97 8.67
CA ASP A 145 -8.38 -12.93 8.39
C ASP A 145 -8.85 -11.47 8.35
N LEU A 146 -9.28 -11.01 7.19
CA LEU A 146 -9.63 -9.59 6.97
C LEU A 146 -10.80 -9.14 7.82
N ALA A 147 -11.84 -9.97 7.99
CA ALA A 147 -12.99 -9.61 8.80
C ALA A 147 -12.57 -9.37 10.25
N ARG A 148 -11.75 -10.26 10.81
CA ARG A 148 -11.23 -10.13 12.17
C ARG A 148 -10.29 -8.94 12.31
N ALA A 149 -9.36 -8.77 11.39
CA ALA A 149 -8.36 -7.69 11.44
C ALA A 149 -9.02 -6.31 11.36
N LEU A 150 -9.93 -6.11 10.40
CA LEU A 150 -10.59 -4.83 10.18
C LEU A 150 -11.58 -4.48 11.29
N ALA A 151 -12.34 -5.46 11.82
CA ALA A 151 -13.19 -5.26 12.98
C ALA A 151 -12.36 -4.84 14.21
N THR A 152 -11.21 -5.47 14.43
CA THR A 152 -10.28 -5.12 15.51
C THR A 152 -9.75 -3.69 15.38
N LEU A 153 -9.31 -3.29 14.18
CA LEU A 153 -8.79 -1.94 13.93
C LEU A 153 -9.88 -0.87 14.03
N ALA A 154 -11.10 -1.19 13.60
CA ALA A 154 -12.25 -0.32 13.78
C ALA A 154 -12.55 -0.11 15.27
N TYR A 155 -12.50 -1.17 16.08
CA TYR A 155 -12.69 -1.10 17.53
C TYR A 155 -11.58 -0.31 18.22
N ASP A 156 -10.28 -0.52 17.88
CA ASP A 156 -9.14 0.24 18.43
C ASP A 156 -9.30 1.75 18.17
N GLY A 157 -9.88 2.14 17.06
CA GLY A 157 -10.42 3.48 16.82
C GLY A 157 -9.45 4.49 16.20
N ARG A 158 -8.16 4.18 16.01
CA ARG A 158 -7.18 5.12 15.43
C ARG A 158 -7.57 5.63 14.03
N ARG A 159 -8.19 4.77 13.22
CA ARG A 159 -8.76 5.09 11.90
C ARG A 159 -10.14 4.45 11.75
N ARG A 160 -10.98 4.63 12.75
CA ARG A 160 -12.27 3.93 12.93
C ARG A 160 -13.11 3.91 11.65
N ALA A 161 -13.44 5.08 11.11
CA ALA A 161 -14.33 5.18 9.96
C ALA A 161 -13.81 4.40 8.75
N LEU A 162 -12.50 4.48 8.47
CA LEU A 162 -11.87 3.72 7.40
C LEU A 162 -12.07 2.22 7.59
N PHE A 163 -11.73 1.71 8.77
CA PHE A 163 -11.77 0.25 9.01
C PHE A 163 -13.18 -0.29 9.15
N GLU A 164 -14.14 0.51 9.61
CA GLU A 164 -15.57 0.16 9.55
C GLU A 164 -16.04 -0.02 8.10
N ASP A 165 -15.68 0.92 7.22
CA ASP A 165 -16.07 0.86 5.81
C ASP A 165 -15.42 -0.33 5.09
N GLU A 166 -14.14 -0.61 5.38
CA GLU A 166 -13.44 -1.78 4.82
C GLU A 166 -13.99 -3.10 5.37
N PHE A 167 -14.40 -3.15 6.64
CA PHE A 167 -15.09 -4.30 7.22
C PHE A 167 -16.41 -4.59 6.49
N VAL A 168 -17.22 -3.55 6.27
CA VAL A 168 -18.47 -3.68 5.50
C VAL A 168 -18.18 -4.16 4.07
N ALA A 169 -17.11 -3.67 3.45
CA ALA A 169 -16.71 -4.11 2.13
C ALA A 169 -16.30 -5.60 2.09
N VAL A 170 -15.64 -6.12 3.14
CA VAL A 170 -15.39 -7.57 3.29
C VAL A 170 -16.69 -8.36 3.28
N LEU A 171 -17.68 -7.95 4.06
CA LEU A 171 -18.97 -8.65 4.08
C LEU A 171 -19.70 -8.58 2.73
N LYS A 172 -19.60 -7.46 2.01
CA LYS A 172 -20.14 -7.33 0.65
C LYS A 172 -19.43 -8.24 -0.36
N LEU A 173 -18.13 -8.47 -0.22
CA LEU A 173 -17.42 -9.46 -1.04
C LEU A 173 -17.91 -10.87 -0.74
N MET A 174 -18.19 -11.18 0.54
CA MET A 174 -18.79 -12.48 0.91
C MET A 174 -20.19 -12.63 0.31
N ASP A 175 -21.00 -11.57 0.29
CA ASP A 175 -22.30 -11.56 -0.37
C ASP A 175 -22.22 -11.84 -1.88
N ARG A 176 -21.10 -11.49 -2.51
CA ARG A 176 -20.79 -11.81 -3.91
C ARG A 176 -20.20 -13.22 -4.10
N GLY A 177 -20.13 -14.01 -3.04
CA GLY A 177 -19.68 -15.40 -3.08
C GLY A 177 -18.17 -15.60 -2.83
N VAL A 178 -17.42 -14.57 -2.45
CA VAL A 178 -16.03 -14.74 -2.04
C VAL A 178 -16.01 -15.38 -0.65
N SER A 179 -15.35 -16.54 -0.51
CA SER A 179 -15.28 -17.24 0.77
C SER A 179 -14.41 -16.50 1.78
N ARG A 180 -14.73 -16.63 3.08
CA ARG A 180 -13.91 -16.05 4.15
C ARG A 180 -12.46 -16.55 4.12
N ASP A 181 -12.25 -17.81 3.75
CA ASP A 181 -10.90 -18.37 3.63
C ASP A 181 -10.08 -17.75 2.51
N THR A 182 -10.73 -17.22 1.49
CA THR A 182 -10.09 -16.43 0.42
C THR A 182 -9.78 -15.01 0.89
N LEU A 183 -10.60 -14.44 1.78
CA LEU A 183 -10.46 -13.07 2.28
C LEU A 183 -9.39 -12.97 3.36
N LYS A 184 -8.17 -13.32 2.97
CA LYS A 184 -6.95 -13.15 3.75
C LYS A 184 -6.08 -12.07 3.12
N GLY A 185 -5.24 -11.46 3.95
CA GLY A 185 -4.36 -10.39 3.48
C GLY A 185 -3.43 -9.85 4.55
N SER A 186 -3.04 -8.61 4.42
CA SER A 186 -2.26 -7.91 5.43
C SER A 186 -3.11 -7.62 6.68
N TRP A 187 -2.45 -7.39 7.79
CA TRP A 187 -3.11 -6.98 9.03
C TRP A 187 -3.92 -5.66 8.90
N ALA A 188 -3.61 -4.82 7.91
CA ALA A 188 -4.29 -3.55 7.63
C ALA A 188 -5.37 -3.64 6.54
N GLY A 189 -5.68 -4.85 6.05
CA GLY A 189 -6.79 -5.08 5.12
C GLY A 189 -6.42 -5.19 3.65
N ALA A 190 -5.15 -4.99 3.27
CA ALA A 190 -4.71 -5.18 1.89
C ALA A 190 -4.77 -6.65 1.50
N THR A 191 -5.32 -6.99 0.31
CA THR A 191 -5.64 -8.37 -0.07
C THR A 191 -5.41 -8.67 -1.54
N GLY A 192 -5.22 -9.95 -1.83
CA GLY A 192 -5.01 -10.46 -3.18
C GLY A 192 -3.68 -10.04 -3.78
N TYR A 193 -3.46 -10.41 -5.03
CA TYR A 193 -2.22 -10.07 -5.74
C TYR A 193 -1.95 -8.56 -5.87
N PRO A 194 -2.97 -7.68 -6.09
CA PRO A 194 -2.76 -6.24 -6.17
C PRO A 194 -2.68 -5.55 -4.80
N GLN A 195 -2.85 -6.26 -3.68
CA GLN A 195 -2.90 -5.69 -2.33
C GLN A 195 -3.91 -4.54 -2.20
N PHE A 196 -5.09 -4.73 -2.79
CA PHE A 196 -6.20 -3.79 -2.70
C PHE A 196 -6.89 -3.86 -1.33
N LEU A 197 -7.42 -2.74 -0.88
CA LEU A 197 -8.42 -2.74 0.18
C LEU A 197 -9.75 -3.33 -0.34
N PRO A 198 -10.57 -3.98 0.51
CA PRO A 198 -11.82 -4.61 0.11
C PRO A 198 -12.78 -3.69 -0.66
N SER A 199 -12.91 -2.43 -0.27
CA SER A 199 -13.71 -1.43 -0.99
C SER A 199 -13.17 -1.16 -2.39
N MET A 200 -11.85 -1.25 -2.57
CA MET A 200 -11.21 -1.07 -3.87
C MET A 200 -11.46 -2.27 -4.78
N VAL A 201 -11.46 -3.50 -4.24
CA VAL A 201 -11.85 -4.70 -4.99
C VAL A 201 -13.29 -4.56 -5.51
N LEU A 202 -14.22 -4.11 -4.67
CA LEU A 202 -15.62 -3.89 -5.06
C LEU A 202 -15.78 -2.87 -6.18
N ARG A 203 -14.93 -1.86 -6.24
CA ARG A 203 -14.99 -0.72 -7.16
C ARG A 203 -14.21 -0.93 -8.45
N LEU A 204 -13.02 -1.52 -8.37
CA LEU A 204 -12.03 -1.56 -9.45
C LEU A 204 -11.63 -2.98 -9.87
N GLY A 205 -12.11 -4.01 -9.18
CA GLY A 205 -11.89 -5.39 -9.58
C GLY A 205 -12.40 -5.62 -11.01
N ALA A 206 -11.60 -6.30 -11.80
CA ALA A 206 -11.90 -6.61 -13.21
C ALA A 206 -11.74 -8.10 -13.47
N ASP A 207 -12.62 -8.63 -14.29
CA ASP A 207 -12.54 -9.96 -14.90
C ASP A 207 -11.57 -9.87 -16.09
N GLY A 208 -10.33 -10.27 -15.87
CA GLY A 208 -9.27 -10.17 -16.87
C GLY A 208 -9.17 -11.38 -17.78
N ASP A 209 -9.68 -12.55 -17.38
CA ASP A 209 -9.70 -13.77 -18.20
C ASP A 209 -11.06 -14.04 -18.88
N GLY A 210 -12.12 -13.31 -18.49
CA GLY A 210 -13.44 -13.37 -19.12
C GLY A 210 -14.28 -14.53 -18.63
N ASP A 211 -14.03 -15.06 -17.42
CA ASP A 211 -14.78 -16.18 -16.85
C ASP A 211 -16.11 -15.74 -16.17
N GLY A 212 -16.39 -14.45 -16.14
CA GLY A 212 -17.57 -13.83 -15.53
C GLY A 212 -17.43 -13.55 -14.02
N ARG A 213 -16.25 -13.66 -13.46
CA ARG A 213 -15.96 -13.43 -12.06
C ARG A 213 -14.77 -12.49 -11.88
N VAL A 214 -14.59 -11.99 -10.68
CA VAL A 214 -13.39 -11.23 -10.27
C VAL A 214 -12.70 -11.99 -9.15
N ASP A 215 -11.56 -12.61 -9.45
CA ASP A 215 -10.73 -13.35 -8.49
C ASP A 215 -9.30 -12.80 -8.45
N ILE A 216 -9.10 -11.70 -7.76
CA ILE A 216 -7.78 -11.09 -7.58
C ILE A 216 -6.84 -11.91 -6.68
N TRP A 217 -7.33 -12.98 -6.04
CA TRP A 217 -6.56 -13.83 -5.13
C TRP A 217 -5.88 -15.00 -5.83
N ARG A 218 -6.47 -15.52 -6.93
CA ARG A 218 -6.01 -16.71 -7.65
C ARG A 218 -5.78 -16.47 -9.13
N SER A 219 -6.57 -15.58 -9.77
CA SER A 219 -6.40 -15.20 -11.16
C SER A 219 -5.39 -14.05 -11.28
N ARG A 220 -4.23 -14.32 -11.89
CA ARG A 220 -3.28 -13.28 -12.28
C ARG A 220 -3.87 -12.34 -13.33
N ALA A 221 -4.78 -12.85 -14.16
CA ALA A 221 -5.45 -12.07 -15.17
C ALA A 221 -6.30 -10.96 -14.54
N ASP A 222 -7.14 -11.33 -13.57
CA ASP A 222 -8.00 -10.40 -12.87
C ASP A 222 -7.20 -9.38 -12.05
N ALA A 223 -6.14 -9.85 -11.42
CA ALA A 223 -5.26 -8.98 -10.65
C ALA A 223 -4.61 -7.90 -11.53
N LEU A 224 -4.05 -8.28 -12.68
CA LEU A 224 -3.40 -7.33 -13.61
C LEU A 224 -4.42 -6.40 -14.27
N ALA A 225 -5.58 -6.90 -14.67
CA ALA A 225 -6.67 -6.07 -15.18
C ALA A 225 -7.18 -5.10 -14.10
N SER A 226 -7.29 -5.54 -12.84
CA SER A 226 -7.68 -4.69 -11.71
C SER A 226 -6.63 -3.61 -11.43
N ILE A 227 -5.33 -3.93 -11.50
CA ILE A 227 -4.25 -2.95 -11.39
C ILE A 227 -4.39 -1.90 -12.50
N ALA A 228 -4.60 -2.31 -13.76
CA ALA A 228 -4.80 -1.38 -14.86
C ALA A 228 -6.02 -0.47 -14.64
N ASN A 229 -7.16 -1.03 -14.22
CA ASN A 229 -8.35 -0.26 -13.87
C ASN A 229 -8.08 0.79 -12.78
N TYR A 230 -7.27 0.43 -11.78
CA TYR A 230 -6.85 1.41 -10.77
C TYR A 230 -6.11 2.58 -11.39
N PHE A 231 -5.13 2.32 -12.27
CA PHE A 231 -4.35 3.38 -12.92
C PHE A 231 -5.22 4.26 -13.82
N VAL A 232 -6.16 3.67 -14.58
CA VAL A 232 -7.13 4.44 -15.38
C VAL A 232 -7.99 5.34 -14.47
N ALA A 233 -8.53 4.79 -13.39
CA ALA A 233 -9.35 5.54 -12.45
C ALA A 233 -8.57 6.65 -11.72
N ALA A 234 -7.26 6.47 -11.54
CA ALA A 234 -6.36 7.47 -10.95
C ALA A 234 -5.83 8.50 -11.99
N GLY A 235 -6.22 8.40 -13.26
CA GLY A 235 -5.89 9.36 -14.31
C GLY A 235 -4.61 9.07 -15.08
N TRP A 236 -4.29 7.79 -15.28
CA TRP A 236 -3.18 7.38 -16.14
C TRP A 236 -3.31 7.99 -17.54
N ARG A 237 -2.21 8.50 -18.06
CA ARG A 237 -2.12 9.11 -19.40
C ARG A 237 -1.41 8.17 -20.35
N PRO A 238 -2.13 7.55 -21.32
CA PRO A 238 -1.53 6.67 -22.30
C PRO A 238 -0.40 7.36 -23.09
N GLY A 239 0.67 6.62 -23.32
CA GLY A 239 1.84 7.13 -24.05
C GLY A 239 2.77 8.08 -23.27
N GLU A 240 2.38 8.57 -22.08
CA GLU A 240 3.27 9.34 -21.21
C GLU A 240 4.09 8.37 -20.32
N ARG A 241 5.41 8.53 -20.31
CA ARG A 241 6.29 7.75 -19.41
C ARG A 241 6.09 8.19 -17.96
N TRP A 242 6.45 7.33 -16.99
CA TRP A 242 6.44 7.69 -15.57
C TRP A 242 7.53 8.73 -15.21
N GLY A 243 8.66 8.69 -15.90
CA GLY A 243 9.80 9.58 -15.69
C GLY A 243 11.05 9.13 -16.42
N VAL A 244 12.13 9.85 -16.18
CA VAL A 244 13.48 9.53 -16.70
C VAL A 244 14.56 9.87 -15.68
N ALA A 245 15.61 9.06 -15.62
CA ALA A 245 16.82 9.39 -14.85
C ALA A 245 17.55 10.57 -15.49
N VAL A 246 18.07 11.47 -14.66
CA VAL A 246 18.79 12.67 -15.12
C VAL A 246 20.04 12.95 -14.30
N ARG A 247 20.97 13.70 -14.89
CA ARG A 247 22.06 14.38 -14.20
C ARG A 247 21.65 15.83 -13.97
N VAL A 248 21.86 16.32 -12.76
CA VAL A 248 21.59 17.68 -12.35
C VAL A 248 22.91 18.42 -12.16
N PRO A 249 23.08 19.65 -12.67
CA PRO A 249 24.26 20.47 -12.40
C PRO A 249 24.39 20.75 -10.91
N GLY A 250 25.63 20.79 -10.40
CA GLY A 250 25.90 21.06 -8.99
C GLY A 250 25.47 22.48 -8.57
N ASP A 251 25.55 23.44 -9.49
CA ASP A 251 25.22 24.85 -9.35
C ASP A 251 23.72 25.19 -9.63
N LEU A 252 22.89 24.20 -9.88
CA LEU A 252 21.44 24.43 -10.04
C LEU A 252 20.88 25.14 -8.80
N ASP A 253 20.21 26.27 -9.01
CA ASP A 253 19.48 26.94 -7.93
C ASP A 253 18.20 26.17 -7.56
N ARG A 254 18.33 25.32 -6.56
CA ARG A 254 17.22 24.50 -6.05
C ARG A 254 16.12 25.31 -5.37
N SER A 255 16.44 26.53 -4.92
CA SER A 255 15.45 27.43 -4.31
C SER A 255 14.49 28.00 -5.35
N ALA A 256 14.99 28.29 -6.54
CA ALA A 256 14.23 28.82 -7.67
C ALA A 256 13.25 27.82 -8.26
N ILE A 257 13.52 26.52 -8.09
CA ILE A 257 12.64 25.45 -8.62
C ILE A 257 11.77 24.79 -7.55
N ARG A 258 11.83 25.23 -6.30
CA ARG A 258 11.03 24.66 -5.22
C ARG A 258 9.53 24.83 -5.48
N ASP A 259 8.77 23.74 -5.37
CA ASP A 259 7.32 23.82 -5.33
C ASP A 259 6.87 24.29 -3.93
N ARG A 260 5.97 25.28 -3.89
CA ARG A 260 5.38 25.80 -2.65
C ARG A 260 3.90 25.41 -2.53
N THR A 261 3.40 24.61 -3.46
CA THR A 261 2.01 24.15 -3.49
C THR A 261 1.86 22.94 -2.60
N THR A 262 0.95 22.98 -1.64
CA THR A 262 0.64 21.81 -0.82
C THR A 262 -0.30 20.89 -1.60
N SER A 263 0.13 19.67 -1.85
CA SER A 263 -0.72 18.65 -2.46
C SER A 263 -1.79 18.19 -1.46
N PRO A 264 -3.07 18.08 -1.84
CA PRO A 264 -4.13 17.57 -0.99
C PRO A 264 -3.96 16.07 -0.69
N ARG A 265 -3.25 15.34 -1.56
CA ARG A 265 -2.92 13.91 -1.39
C ARG A 265 -1.42 13.77 -1.16
N CYS A 266 -1.02 12.92 -0.22
CA CYS A 266 0.38 12.62 0.09
C CYS A 266 1.28 13.87 0.27
N PRO A 267 0.91 14.92 1.03
CA PRO A 267 1.61 16.21 1.01
C PRO A 267 3.10 16.07 1.32
N ARG A 268 3.49 15.30 2.33
CA ARG A 268 4.91 15.09 2.71
C ARG A 268 5.76 14.46 1.60
N VAL A 269 5.14 13.67 0.73
CA VAL A 269 5.82 13.03 -0.41
C VAL A 269 6.05 14.04 -1.50
N HIS A 270 5.06 14.88 -1.77
CA HIS A 270 5.11 15.92 -2.79
C HIS A 270 6.05 17.08 -2.42
N ASP A 271 6.25 17.38 -1.15
CA ASP A 271 7.19 18.42 -0.67
C ASP A 271 8.64 18.18 -1.12
N ARG A 272 8.96 16.95 -1.54
CA ARG A 272 10.28 16.59 -2.07
C ARG A 272 10.44 16.84 -3.57
N HIS A 273 9.39 17.27 -4.25
CA HIS A 273 9.40 17.48 -5.69
C HIS A 273 9.56 18.97 -6.00
N SER A 274 10.24 19.27 -7.09
CA SER A 274 10.29 20.64 -7.63
C SER A 274 8.95 21.05 -8.23
N LYS A 275 8.83 22.34 -8.57
CA LYS A 275 7.80 22.81 -9.48
C LYS A 275 7.88 22.10 -10.83
N TRP A 276 6.76 22.14 -11.57
CA TRP A 276 6.67 21.55 -12.90
C TRP A 276 7.31 22.47 -13.94
N LEU A 277 8.23 21.93 -14.73
CA LEU A 277 8.82 22.58 -15.88
C LEU A 277 8.77 21.62 -17.07
N THR A 278 8.78 22.14 -18.28
CA THR A 278 8.92 21.35 -19.51
C THR A 278 10.33 20.75 -19.62
N MET A 279 10.47 19.65 -20.36
CA MET A 279 11.78 19.05 -20.64
C MET A 279 12.74 20.04 -21.31
N ARG A 280 12.21 20.97 -22.12
CA ARG A 280 12.98 22.06 -22.72
C ARG A 280 13.54 23.02 -21.66
N GLU A 281 12.73 23.42 -20.70
CA GLU A 281 13.14 24.31 -19.60
C GLU A 281 14.16 23.59 -18.68
N TRP A 282 13.96 22.31 -18.39
CA TRP A 282 14.93 21.52 -17.64
C TRP A 282 16.30 21.46 -18.32
N ARG A 283 16.33 21.26 -19.67
CA ARG A 283 17.58 21.31 -20.41
C ARG A 283 18.23 22.69 -20.41
N ALA A 284 17.44 23.77 -20.49
CA ALA A 284 17.95 25.12 -20.37
C ALA A 284 18.62 25.39 -19.01
N LEU A 285 18.18 24.69 -17.96
CA LEU A 285 18.80 24.69 -16.62
C LEU A 285 19.98 23.71 -16.50
N GLY A 286 20.41 23.08 -17.60
CA GLY A 286 21.53 22.15 -17.62
C GLY A 286 21.19 20.71 -17.14
N VAL A 287 19.93 20.40 -16.85
CA VAL A 287 19.51 19.05 -16.47
C VAL A 287 19.45 18.17 -17.72
N THR A 288 20.22 17.07 -17.70
CA THR A 288 20.40 16.20 -18.86
C THR A 288 19.92 14.78 -18.60
N PRO A 289 19.08 14.18 -19.48
CA PRO A 289 18.66 12.79 -19.37
C PRO A 289 19.85 11.82 -19.42
N GLN A 290 19.74 10.74 -18.62
CA GLN A 290 20.66 9.61 -18.66
C GLN A 290 19.97 8.44 -19.38
N GLY A 291 20.22 8.29 -20.68
CA GLY A 291 19.60 7.26 -21.52
C GLY A 291 18.34 7.75 -22.21
N ARG A 292 17.17 7.17 -21.84
CA ARG A 292 15.88 7.52 -22.46
C ARG A 292 15.52 8.99 -22.23
N THR A 293 14.78 9.60 -23.15
CA THR A 293 14.33 11.00 -23.07
C THR A 293 12.81 11.10 -23.27
N MET A 294 12.27 12.27 -23.02
CA MET A 294 10.86 12.61 -23.21
C MET A 294 10.74 13.82 -24.16
N PRO A 295 9.57 14.02 -24.83
CA PRO A 295 9.34 15.17 -25.68
C PRO A 295 9.57 16.51 -24.95
N ASP A 296 10.03 17.51 -25.69
CA ASP A 296 10.34 18.85 -25.15
C ASP A 296 9.21 19.52 -24.40
N SER A 297 7.97 19.27 -24.79
CA SER A 297 6.76 19.83 -24.18
C SER A 297 6.30 19.07 -22.94
N THR A 298 6.87 17.89 -22.65
CA THR A 298 6.47 17.09 -21.48
C THR A 298 6.77 17.86 -20.20
N LEU A 299 5.76 18.03 -19.36
CA LEU A 299 5.91 18.60 -18.02
C LEU A 299 6.44 17.54 -17.06
N ALA A 300 7.46 17.89 -16.28
CA ALA A 300 8.03 17.04 -15.28
C ALA A 300 8.47 17.81 -14.04
N SER A 301 8.49 17.17 -12.90
CA SER A 301 9.05 17.67 -11.64
C SER A 301 10.31 16.89 -11.27
N LEU A 302 11.30 17.56 -10.70
CA LEU A 302 12.56 16.94 -10.27
C LEU A 302 12.44 16.35 -8.87
N ILE A 303 13.04 15.16 -8.66
CA ILE A 303 13.35 14.60 -7.35
C ILE A 303 14.82 14.17 -7.30
N GLU A 304 15.49 14.46 -6.18
CA GLU A 304 16.84 14.02 -5.84
C GLU A 304 16.76 13.07 -4.63
N PRO A 305 16.47 11.78 -4.81
CA PRO A 305 16.11 10.89 -3.71
C PRO A 305 17.30 10.54 -2.80
N ASP A 306 18.51 10.60 -3.32
CA ASP A 306 19.77 10.38 -2.61
C ASP A 306 20.58 11.68 -2.42
N GLY A 307 19.94 12.84 -2.64
CA GLY A 307 20.55 14.15 -2.52
C GLY A 307 21.30 14.65 -3.76
N PRO A 308 21.93 15.83 -3.67
CA PRO A 308 22.70 16.41 -4.76
C PRO A 308 23.87 15.50 -5.19
N ASN A 309 24.20 15.53 -6.48
CA ASN A 309 25.28 14.74 -7.11
C ASN A 309 25.02 13.23 -7.24
N ALA A 310 23.87 12.73 -6.75
CA ALA A 310 23.41 11.38 -7.04
C ALA A 310 22.48 11.37 -8.27
N THR A 311 22.03 10.17 -8.67
CA THR A 311 21.03 10.05 -9.74
C THR A 311 19.73 10.71 -9.32
N ALA A 312 19.28 11.67 -10.10
CA ALA A 312 18.00 12.34 -9.96
C ALA A 312 17.00 11.84 -11.01
N TYR A 313 15.74 12.23 -10.87
CA TYR A 313 14.67 11.82 -11.79
C TYR A 313 13.77 13.00 -12.12
N LEU A 314 13.42 13.13 -13.40
CA LEU A 314 12.31 13.96 -13.86
C LEU A 314 11.05 13.10 -13.96
N LEU A 315 10.00 13.48 -13.25
CA LEU A 315 8.81 12.70 -12.98
C LEU A 315 7.59 13.35 -13.62
N THR A 316 6.80 12.58 -14.35
CA THR A 316 5.62 13.07 -15.08
C THR A 316 4.32 12.97 -14.27
N GLY A 317 3.18 13.24 -14.93
CA GLY A 317 1.85 13.00 -14.37
C GLY A 317 1.63 11.53 -14.01
N ASN A 318 2.13 10.59 -14.81
CA ASN A 318 1.98 9.17 -14.53
C ASN A 318 2.74 8.70 -13.29
N TYR A 319 3.83 9.36 -12.92
CA TYR A 319 4.46 9.10 -11.62
C TYR A 319 3.52 9.47 -10.45
N ARG A 320 2.72 10.54 -10.59
CA ARG A 320 1.73 10.90 -9.57
C ARG A 320 0.66 9.84 -9.41
N VAL A 321 0.26 9.20 -10.51
CA VAL A 321 -0.67 8.08 -10.49
C VAL A 321 -0.08 6.87 -9.74
N ILE A 322 1.21 6.59 -9.91
CA ILE A 322 1.90 5.54 -9.13
C ILE A 322 1.94 5.92 -7.63
N LEU A 323 2.18 7.18 -7.30
CA LEU A 323 2.13 7.66 -5.91
C LEU A 323 0.73 7.54 -5.28
N ASP A 324 -0.34 7.62 -6.07
CA ASP A 324 -1.70 7.41 -5.58
C ASP A 324 -1.94 5.95 -5.14
N TYR A 325 -1.25 5.00 -5.75
CA TYR A 325 -1.28 3.59 -5.33
C TYR A 325 -0.65 3.40 -3.95
N ASN A 326 0.51 4.02 -3.73
CA ASN A 326 1.20 4.02 -2.45
C ASN A 326 1.95 5.35 -2.25
N CYS A 327 1.59 6.11 -1.20
CA CYS A 327 2.15 7.42 -0.88
C CYS A 327 3.63 7.36 -0.43
N SER A 328 4.49 6.78 -1.26
CA SER A 328 5.94 6.67 -1.02
C SER A 328 6.73 6.93 -2.30
N ASN A 329 7.62 7.95 -2.28
CA ASN A 329 8.53 8.18 -3.39
C ASN A 329 9.44 6.98 -3.66
N PHE A 330 9.85 6.26 -2.63
CA PHE A 330 10.69 5.08 -2.78
C PHE A 330 9.96 3.94 -3.48
N TYR A 331 8.71 3.72 -3.09
CA TYR A 331 7.84 2.77 -3.77
C TYR A 331 7.64 3.16 -5.24
N ALA A 332 7.22 4.38 -5.51
CA ALA A 332 6.90 4.80 -6.87
C ALA A 332 8.13 4.79 -7.79
N LEU A 333 9.31 5.18 -7.28
CA LEU A 333 10.57 5.05 -8.03
C LEU A 333 10.92 3.58 -8.29
N SER A 334 10.73 2.68 -7.31
CA SER A 334 11.01 1.25 -7.51
C SER A 334 10.07 0.63 -8.55
N VAL A 335 8.79 1.03 -8.57
CA VAL A 335 7.84 0.59 -9.60
C VAL A 335 8.31 1.01 -10.99
N GLY A 336 8.64 2.30 -11.18
CA GLY A 336 9.10 2.80 -12.47
C GLY A 336 10.40 2.15 -12.94
N LEU A 337 11.38 2.03 -12.04
CA LEU A 337 12.70 1.43 -12.34
C LEU A 337 12.58 -0.07 -12.62
N LEU A 338 11.76 -0.79 -11.89
CA LEU A 338 11.50 -2.21 -12.13
C LEU A 338 10.78 -2.41 -13.47
N ALA A 339 9.83 -1.56 -13.81
CA ALA A 339 9.15 -1.59 -15.10
C ALA A 339 10.14 -1.41 -16.26
N ASP A 340 11.01 -0.39 -16.18
CA ASP A 340 12.05 -0.16 -17.19
C ASP A 340 13.03 -1.36 -17.32
N ALA A 341 13.36 -2.03 -16.21
CA ALA A 341 14.27 -3.17 -16.19
C ALA A 341 13.60 -4.48 -16.67
N VAL A 342 12.30 -4.63 -16.50
CA VAL A 342 11.56 -5.81 -16.98
C VAL A 342 11.30 -5.74 -18.46
N GLU A 343 11.04 -4.55 -19.02
CA GLU A 343 10.81 -4.31 -20.45
C GLU A 343 12.09 -4.47 -21.29
N SER A 344 13.26 -4.18 -20.72
CA SER A 344 14.58 -4.24 -21.40
C SER A 344 15.16 -5.65 -21.43
#